data_1279b8d016e995852f9a4d4d1c42dbcd
#
_entry.id   1279b8d016e995852f9a4d4d1c42dbcd
#
_cell.length_a   1.000
_cell.length_b   1.000
_cell.length_c   1.000
_cell.angle_alpha   90.00
_cell.angle_beta   90.00
_cell.angle_gamma   90.00
#
_symmetry.space_group_name_H-M   'P 1'
#
loop_
_entity.id
_entity.type
_entity.pdbx_description
1 polymer ?
#
loop_
_entity_poly.entity_id
_entity_poly.type
_entity_poly.pdbx_seq_one_letter_code
_entity_poly.pdbx_strand_id
1 'polypeptide(L)'
;VARVIARPFVGEYPNYTRTDRRHDFSLVPPRPTVLDQLKDAGKDVIGVGKIYDIFAGKGLTETTPNHGNAKNMEKVFELQKKDFDGLCYINLVDFDMTYGHRRDIPGYTNALNEFDVALARFMENMGEEDVLFITADHGCDPGYKGTDHTRESVPLLCYGAPLKAGVNIGIRDSYADIAATLA
;
A
#
# COMPACT_ATOMS: atom_id res chain seq x y z
N VAL A 1 -9.77 -10.23 -17.08
CA VAL A 1 -8.42 -10.28 -16.45
C VAL A 1 -8.00 -8.85 -16.15
N ALA A 2 -7.85 -8.52 -14.87
CA ALA A 2 -7.49 -7.17 -14.46
C ALA A 2 -5.98 -6.87 -14.57
N ARG A 3 -5.14 -7.90 -14.60
CA ARG A 3 -3.68 -7.76 -14.69
C ARG A 3 -3.05 -8.99 -15.33
N VAL A 4 -2.06 -8.77 -16.19
CA VAL A 4 -1.16 -9.82 -16.74
C VAL A 4 0.26 -9.52 -16.29
N ILE A 5 0.93 -10.50 -15.74
CA ILE A 5 2.30 -10.36 -15.24
C ILE A 5 3.26 -11.14 -16.13
N ALA A 6 4.19 -10.44 -16.80
CA ALA A 6 5.33 -11.05 -17.45
C ALA A 6 6.45 -11.30 -16.42
N ARG A 7 6.94 -12.53 -16.37
CA ARG A 7 8.07 -12.91 -15.51
C ARG A 7 9.16 -13.59 -16.35
N PRO A 8 9.97 -12.81 -17.11
CA PRO A 8 11.03 -13.35 -17.95
C PRO A 8 12.04 -14.14 -17.14
N PHE A 9 12.55 -15.21 -17.75
CA PHE A 9 13.58 -16.05 -17.16
C PHE A 9 14.62 -16.41 -18.22
N VAL A 10 15.78 -16.84 -17.78
CA VAL A 10 16.90 -17.35 -18.59
C VAL A 10 17.33 -18.71 -18.08
N GLY A 11 18.14 -19.43 -18.86
CA GLY A 11 18.63 -20.76 -18.53
C GLY A 11 17.89 -21.86 -19.31
N GLU A 12 18.30 -23.09 -19.08
CA GLU A 12 17.74 -24.29 -19.69
C GLU A 12 17.23 -25.25 -18.62
N TYR A 13 16.28 -26.13 -19.01
CA TYR A 13 15.72 -27.13 -18.10
C TYR A 13 16.82 -27.99 -17.46
N PRO A 14 16.78 -28.21 -16.11
CA PRO A 14 15.80 -27.70 -15.13
C PRO A 14 16.25 -26.40 -14.44
N ASN A 15 17.30 -25.73 -14.87
CA ASN A 15 17.99 -24.64 -14.19
C ASN A 15 17.56 -23.28 -14.74
N TYR A 16 16.33 -22.88 -14.43
CA TYR A 16 15.83 -21.55 -14.80
C TYR A 16 16.07 -20.51 -13.73
N THR A 17 16.50 -19.32 -14.14
CA THR A 17 16.66 -18.15 -13.25
C THR A 17 15.74 -17.01 -13.71
N ARG A 18 14.92 -16.48 -12.80
CA ARG A 18 14.10 -15.29 -13.08
C ARG A 18 14.99 -14.08 -13.26
N THR A 19 14.66 -13.25 -14.25
CA THR A 19 15.31 -11.96 -14.46
C THR A 19 14.60 -10.85 -13.67
N ASP A 20 15.23 -9.69 -13.58
CA ASP A 20 14.69 -8.44 -13.03
C ASP A 20 13.67 -7.75 -13.97
N ARG A 21 13.51 -8.27 -15.20
CA ARG A 21 12.61 -7.72 -16.24
C ARG A 21 11.13 -8.09 -16.04
N ARG A 22 10.69 -8.24 -14.77
CA ARG A 22 9.26 -8.39 -14.48
C ARG A 22 8.51 -7.14 -14.92
N HIS A 23 7.37 -7.35 -15.57
CA HIS A 23 6.48 -6.26 -15.96
C HIS A 23 5.02 -6.63 -15.68
N ASP A 24 4.30 -5.75 -15.02
CA ASP A 24 2.88 -5.89 -14.72
C ASP A 24 2.08 -5.03 -15.71
N PHE A 25 1.29 -5.68 -16.56
CA PHE A 25 0.35 -5.04 -17.47
C PHE A 25 -1.00 -4.94 -16.77
N SER A 26 -1.25 -3.84 -16.08
CA SER A 26 -2.50 -3.59 -15.37
C SER A 26 -3.56 -2.99 -16.30
N LEU A 27 -4.80 -3.43 -16.11
CA LEU A 27 -5.94 -2.77 -16.74
C LEU A 27 -6.12 -1.39 -16.11
N VAL A 28 -6.21 -0.38 -16.96
CA VAL A 28 -6.57 0.97 -16.50
C VAL A 28 -7.95 0.90 -15.83
N PRO A 29 -8.15 1.53 -14.68
CA PRO A 29 -9.46 1.58 -14.03
C PRO A 29 -10.55 2.01 -15.03
N PRO A 30 -11.66 1.25 -15.15
CA PRO A 30 -12.68 1.50 -16.19
C PRO A 30 -13.53 2.75 -15.91
N ARG A 31 -13.43 3.30 -14.71
CA ARG A 31 -14.10 4.54 -14.28
C ARG A 31 -13.09 5.42 -13.56
N PRO A 32 -13.34 6.75 -13.49
CA PRO A 32 -12.59 7.62 -12.60
C PRO A 32 -12.61 7.10 -11.16
N THR A 33 -11.45 7.10 -10.52
CA THR A 33 -11.26 6.75 -9.12
C THR A 33 -11.20 8.02 -8.26
N VAL A 34 -11.14 7.88 -6.94
CA VAL A 34 -10.89 9.02 -6.05
C VAL A 34 -9.56 9.70 -6.35
N LEU A 35 -8.56 8.94 -6.86
CA LEU A 35 -7.26 9.52 -7.27
C LEU A 35 -7.44 10.50 -8.43
N ASP A 36 -8.27 10.15 -9.42
CA ASP A 36 -8.60 11.05 -10.52
C ASP A 36 -9.33 12.30 -10.02
N GLN A 37 -10.30 12.14 -9.11
CA GLN A 37 -11.08 13.25 -8.56
C GLN A 37 -10.20 14.24 -7.78
N LEU A 38 -9.31 13.75 -6.93
CA LEU A 38 -8.36 14.57 -6.19
C LEU A 38 -7.41 15.32 -7.14
N LYS A 39 -6.87 14.63 -8.14
CA LYS A 39 -6.01 15.24 -9.15
C LYS A 39 -6.74 16.31 -9.96
N ASP A 40 -7.96 16.04 -10.39
CA ASP A 40 -8.79 17.00 -11.15
C ASP A 40 -9.18 18.22 -10.28
N ALA A 41 -9.27 18.05 -8.97
CA ALA A 41 -9.42 19.12 -7.99
C ALA A 41 -8.13 19.90 -7.70
N GLY A 42 -7.02 19.57 -8.38
CA GLY A 42 -5.73 20.24 -8.21
C GLY A 42 -4.95 19.79 -6.97
N LYS A 43 -5.35 18.68 -6.34
CA LYS A 43 -4.66 18.12 -5.18
C LYS A 43 -3.49 17.24 -5.61
N ASP A 44 -2.51 17.11 -4.71
CA ASP A 44 -1.43 16.14 -4.88
C ASP A 44 -1.93 14.72 -4.65
N VAL A 45 -1.50 13.79 -5.50
CA VAL A 45 -1.78 12.37 -5.37
C VAL A 45 -0.48 11.61 -5.54
N ILE A 46 0.16 11.31 -4.42
CA ILE A 46 1.49 10.73 -4.35
C ILE A 46 1.38 9.23 -4.09
N GLY A 47 1.91 8.41 -4.99
CA GLY A 47 1.94 6.96 -4.85
C GLY A 47 3.32 6.45 -4.45
N VAL A 48 3.42 5.65 -3.38
CA VAL A 48 4.65 4.99 -2.94
C VAL A 48 4.48 3.48 -2.96
N GLY A 49 5.44 2.75 -3.50
CA GLY A 49 5.38 1.31 -3.64
C GLY A 49 4.69 0.88 -4.94
N LYS A 50 3.75 -0.07 -4.87
CA LYS A 50 3.06 -0.61 -6.05
C LYS A 50 1.85 0.20 -6.50
N ILE A 51 1.58 1.36 -5.95
CA ILE A 51 0.39 2.15 -6.27
C ILE A 51 0.33 2.49 -7.77
N TYR A 52 1.46 2.84 -8.37
CA TYR A 52 1.54 3.07 -9.81
C TYR A 52 1.06 1.84 -10.61
N ASP A 53 1.56 0.65 -10.27
CA ASP A 53 1.22 -0.59 -10.97
C ASP A 53 -0.26 -0.96 -10.79
N ILE A 54 -0.81 -0.73 -9.59
CA ILE A 54 -2.22 -1.03 -9.26
C ILE A 54 -3.17 -0.18 -10.10
N PHE A 55 -2.90 1.12 -10.21
CA PHE A 55 -3.75 2.08 -10.91
C PHE A 55 -3.30 2.36 -12.36
N ALA A 56 -2.30 1.64 -12.86
CA ALA A 56 -1.69 1.89 -14.18
C ALA A 56 -1.24 3.35 -14.35
N GLY A 57 -0.75 3.96 -13.28
CA GLY A 57 -0.33 5.36 -13.23
C GLY A 57 -1.46 6.39 -13.27
N LYS A 58 -2.72 5.95 -13.40
CA LYS A 58 -3.86 6.86 -13.54
C LYS A 58 -4.18 7.56 -12.21
N GLY A 59 -4.45 8.86 -12.27
CA GLY A 59 -4.80 9.69 -11.13
C GLY A 59 -3.63 10.11 -10.24
N LEU A 60 -2.39 9.67 -10.50
CA LEU A 60 -1.21 10.06 -9.74
C LEU A 60 -0.58 11.36 -10.25
N THR A 61 -0.05 12.19 -9.34
CA THR A 61 0.76 13.38 -9.64
C THR A 61 2.25 13.12 -9.44
N GLU A 62 2.61 12.32 -8.43
CA GLU A 62 3.99 11.87 -8.16
C GLU A 62 3.98 10.37 -7.84
N THR A 63 5.06 9.66 -8.16
CA THR A 63 5.19 8.24 -7.83
C THR A 63 6.61 7.86 -7.45
N THR A 64 6.74 6.90 -6.53
CA THR A 64 8.00 6.27 -6.15
C THR A 64 7.83 4.76 -6.25
N PRO A 65 8.67 4.08 -7.07
CA PRO A 65 8.62 2.63 -7.21
C PRO A 65 8.84 1.90 -5.89
N ASN A 66 8.39 0.65 -5.82
CA ASN A 66 8.61 -0.19 -4.66
C ASN A 66 10.09 -0.61 -4.52
N HIS A 67 10.65 -0.38 -3.35
CA HIS A 67 12.01 -0.79 -2.96
C HIS A 67 12.03 -1.59 -1.65
N GLY A 68 10.90 -2.12 -1.22
CA GLY A 68 10.71 -2.80 0.06
C GLY A 68 10.24 -1.85 1.18
N ASN A 69 9.71 -2.41 2.26
CA ASN A 69 9.06 -1.64 3.31
C ASN A 69 9.97 -0.57 3.92
N ALA A 70 11.21 -0.90 4.27
CA ALA A 70 12.14 0.04 4.89
C ALA A 70 12.38 1.28 4.02
N LYS A 71 12.71 1.09 2.74
CA LYS A 71 12.96 2.20 1.80
C LYS A 71 11.68 2.97 1.45
N ASN A 72 10.55 2.29 1.38
CA ASN A 72 9.27 2.96 1.19
C ASN A 72 8.96 3.87 2.39
N MET A 73 9.23 3.44 3.63
CA MET A 73 9.07 4.28 4.82
C MET A 73 10.08 5.43 4.88
N GLU A 74 11.33 5.24 4.45
CA GLU A 74 12.28 6.35 4.28
C GLU A 74 11.73 7.43 3.34
N LYS A 75 11.14 7.00 2.20
CA LYS A 75 10.50 7.92 1.27
C LYS A 75 9.29 8.64 1.89
N VAL A 76 8.50 7.95 2.70
CA VAL A 76 7.39 8.56 3.44
C VAL A 76 7.89 9.67 4.37
N PHE A 77 8.98 9.45 5.10
CA PHE A 77 9.58 10.48 5.95
C PHE A 77 10.15 11.68 5.16
N GLU A 78 10.61 11.46 3.92
CA GLU A 78 10.99 12.56 3.04
C GLU A 78 9.77 13.37 2.59
N LEU A 79 8.68 12.67 2.21
CA LEU A 79 7.43 13.30 1.79
C LEU A 79 6.76 14.07 2.93
N GLN A 80 6.84 13.58 4.17
CA GLN A 80 6.30 14.24 5.35
C GLN A 80 6.96 15.61 5.63
N LYS A 81 8.14 15.87 5.05
CA LYS A 81 8.82 17.18 5.14
C LYS A 81 8.41 18.14 4.03
N LYS A 82 7.69 17.65 3.02
CA LYS A 82 7.17 18.48 1.94
C LYS A 82 5.85 19.09 2.37
N ASP A 83 5.63 20.32 1.98
CA ASP A 83 4.32 20.93 2.05
C ASP A 83 3.52 20.48 0.82
N PHE A 84 2.49 19.64 1.02
CA PHE A 84 1.58 19.19 -0.02
C PHE A 84 0.15 19.09 0.51
N ASP A 85 -0.81 19.33 -0.35
CA ASP A 85 -2.24 19.24 -0.03
C ASP A 85 -2.88 18.15 -0.89
N GLY A 86 -3.20 17.01 -0.28
CA GLY A 86 -3.75 15.88 -1.01
C GLY A 86 -3.54 14.53 -0.33
N LEU A 87 -3.33 13.50 -1.12
CA LEU A 87 -3.21 12.13 -0.68
C LEU A 87 -1.80 11.57 -0.93
N CYS A 88 -1.16 11.04 0.12
CA CYS A 88 -0.02 10.15 -0.01
C CYS A 88 -0.49 8.70 0.22
N TYR A 89 -0.52 7.90 -0.84
CA TYR A 89 -0.95 6.50 -0.81
C TYR A 89 0.26 5.57 -0.84
N ILE A 90 0.43 4.78 0.22
CA ILE A 90 1.62 3.96 0.43
C ILE A 90 1.22 2.48 0.45
N ASN A 91 1.96 1.66 -0.29
CA ASN A 91 1.82 0.20 -0.25
C ASN A 91 3.12 -0.43 0.28
N LEU A 92 3.04 -1.04 1.46
CA LEU A 92 4.14 -1.75 2.11
C LEU A 92 4.06 -3.25 1.75
N VAL A 93 4.70 -3.62 0.65
CA VAL A 93 4.48 -4.90 -0.04
C VAL A 93 5.19 -6.11 0.58
N ASP A 94 6.15 -5.91 1.47
CA ASP A 94 6.94 -7.03 2.01
C ASP A 94 6.11 -7.95 2.89
N PHE A 95 5.06 -7.44 3.55
CA PHE A 95 4.11 -8.25 4.30
C PHE A 95 3.52 -9.37 3.45
N ASP A 96 3.13 -9.05 2.22
CA ASP A 96 2.61 -10.01 1.26
C ASP A 96 3.73 -10.79 0.55
N MET A 97 4.60 -10.07 -0.17
CA MET A 97 5.55 -10.68 -1.12
C MET A 97 6.69 -11.42 -0.47
N THR A 98 7.25 -10.87 0.62
CA THR A 98 8.46 -11.37 1.25
C THR A 98 8.14 -12.38 2.33
N TYR A 99 7.09 -12.15 3.10
CA TYR A 99 6.77 -12.95 4.28
C TYR A 99 5.47 -13.75 4.15
N GLY A 100 4.36 -13.14 3.74
CA GLY A 100 3.04 -13.75 3.68
C GLY A 100 3.00 -14.97 2.74
N HIS A 101 3.29 -14.78 1.47
CA HIS A 101 3.38 -15.88 0.48
C HIS A 101 4.48 -16.91 0.76
N ARG A 102 5.46 -16.56 1.57
CA ARG A 102 6.57 -17.46 1.96
C ARG A 102 6.29 -18.23 3.24
N ARG A 103 5.18 -17.92 3.92
CA ARG A 103 4.83 -18.52 5.20
C ARG A 103 5.91 -18.29 6.27
N ASP A 104 6.60 -17.16 6.19
CA ASP A 104 7.64 -16.75 7.11
C ASP A 104 7.02 -15.94 8.28
N ILE A 105 6.49 -16.66 9.28
CA ILE A 105 5.88 -16.07 10.46
C ILE A 105 6.87 -15.18 11.23
N PRO A 106 8.12 -15.62 11.50
CA PRO A 106 9.09 -14.76 12.18
C PRO A 106 9.40 -13.48 11.41
N GLY A 107 9.61 -13.58 10.09
CA GLY A 107 9.86 -12.42 9.23
C GLY A 107 8.68 -11.46 9.19
N TYR A 108 7.45 -11.98 9.10
CA TYR A 108 6.24 -11.16 9.16
C TYR A 108 6.12 -10.40 10.48
N THR A 109 6.37 -11.09 11.60
CA THR A 109 6.36 -10.49 12.94
C THR A 109 7.42 -9.41 13.09
N ASN A 110 8.64 -9.65 12.60
CA ASN A 110 9.70 -8.65 12.61
C ASN A 110 9.33 -7.41 11.77
N ALA A 111 8.75 -7.62 10.59
CA ALA A 111 8.30 -6.52 9.74
C ALA A 111 7.20 -5.68 10.41
N LEU A 112 6.29 -6.30 11.18
CA LEU A 112 5.30 -5.56 11.98
C LEU A 112 5.96 -4.74 13.09
N ASN A 113 6.94 -5.29 13.80
CA ASN A 113 7.68 -4.55 14.81
C ASN A 113 8.47 -3.37 14.22
N GLU A 114 9.10 -3.56 13.07
CA GLU A 114 9.81 -2.49 12.35
C GLU A 114 8.83 -1.39 11.90
N PHE A 115 7.67 -1.79 11.40
CA PHE A 115 6.63 -0.84 11.04
C PHE A 115 6.08 -0.07 12.24
N ASP A 116 5.87 -0.72 13.38
CA ASP A 116 5.41 -0.07 14.61
C ASP A 116 6.36 1.04 15.07
N VAL A 117 7.67 0.77 15.05
CA VAL A 117 8.69 1.79 15.34
C VAL A 117 8.67 2.95 14.34
N ALA A 118 8.53 2.62 13.06
CA ALA A 118 8.45 3.63 12.01
C ALA A 118 7.16 4.45 12.10
N LEU A 119 6.04 3.81 12.46
CA LEU A 119 4.75 4.44 12.67
C LEU A 119 4.78 5.43 13.83
N ALA A 120 5.37 5.08 14.96
CA ALA A 120 5.52 5.99 16.09
C ALA A 120 6.24 7.28 15.66
N ARG A 121 7.37 7.14 14.98
CA ARG A 121 8.12 8.29 14.42
C ARG A 121 7.29 9.10 13.42
N PHE A 122 6.48 8.44 12.59
CA PHE A 122 5.61 9.12 11.63
C PHE A 122 4.56 9.97 12.35
N MET A 123 3.89 9.39 13.36
CA MET A 123 2.84 10.05 14.13
C MET A 123 3.35 11.27 14.90
N GLU A 124 4.60 11.24 15.41
CA GLU A 124 5.23 12.39 16.08
C GLU A 124 5.42 13.61 15.18
N ASN A 125 5.45 13.41 13.87
CA ASN A 125 5.69 14.46 12.89
C ASN A 125 4.44 14.78 12.05
N MET A 126 3.26 14.28 12.41
CA MET A 126 2.00 14.64 11.76
C MET A 126 1.58 16.06 12.11
N GLY A 127 1.08 16.79 11.11
CA GLY A 127 0.46 18.10 11.28
C GLY A 127 -0.94 18.02 11.89
N GLU A 128 -1.47 19.17 12.30
CA GLU A 128 -2.80 19.25 12.91
C GLU A 128 -3.94 18.91 11.94
N GLU A 129 -3.71 19.06 10.64
CA GLU A 129 -4.70 18.77 9.59
C GLU A 129 -4.51 17.37 8.97
N ASP A 130 -3.44 16.65 9.35
CA ASP A 130 -3.15 15.34 8.80
C ASP A 130 -4.09 14.26 9.33
N VAL A 131 -4.50 13.38 8.44
CA VAL A 131 -5.26 12.16 8.78
C VAL A 131 -4.54 10.93 8.22
N LEU A 132 -4.26 9.98 9.08
CA LEU A 132 -3.65 8.71 8.76
C LEU A 132 -4.71 7.60 8.72
N PHE A 133 -4.75 6.84 7.62
CA PHE A 133 -5.47 5.58 7.52
C PHE A 133 -4.48 4.43 7.41
N ILE A 134 -4.66 3.39 8.23
CA ILE A 134 -3.91 2.14 8.13
C ILE A 134 -4.89 1.02 7.87
N THR A 135 -4.68 0.30 6.77
CA THR A 135 -5.50 -0.83 6.37
C THR A 135 -4.66 -1.84 5.58
N ALA A 136 -5.29 -2.91 5.10
CA ALA A 136 -4.71 -3.82 4.11
C ALA A 136 -5.68 -4.01 2.96
N ASP A 137 -5.17 -4.35 1.78
CA ASP A 137 -5.95 -4.62 0.58
C ASP A 137 -6.58 -6.01 0.57
N HIS A 138 -6.02 -6.95 1.34
CA HIS A 138 -6.52 -8.31 1.57
C HIS A 138 -5.86 -8.94 2.81
N GLY A 139 -6.36 -10.09 3.21
CA GLY A 139 -5.73 -10.94 4.21
C GLY A 139 -4.52 -11.69 3.63
N CYS A 140 -3.51 -11.91 4.44
CA CYS A 140 -2.34 -12.74 4.08
C CYS A 140 -1.73 -13.33 5.34
N ASP A 141 -2.42 -14.31 5.96
CA ASP A 141 -1.96 -15.01 7.16
C ASP A 141 -0.79 -15.96 6.83
N PRO A 142 0.43 -15.69 7.30
CA PRO A 142 1.57 -16.57 7.05
C PRO A 142 1.47 -17.92 7.76
N GLY A 143 0.56 -18.08 8.71
CA GLY A 143 0.27 -19.35 9.41
C GLY A 143 -0.73 -20.26 8.68
N TYR A 144 -1.43 -19.75 7.66
CA TYR A 144 -2.46 -20.51 6.95
C TYR A 144 -1.85 -21.47 5.89
N LYS A 145 -2.61 -22.49 5.49
CA LYS A 145 -2.17 -23.45 4.48
C LYS A 145 -2.09 -22.84 3.08
N GLY A 146 -1.15 -23.35 2.28
CA GLY A 146 -0.98 -22.93 0.89
C GLY A 146 -0.14 -21.66 0.76
N THR A 147 -0.17 -21.03 -0.41
CA THR A 147 0.64 -19.84 -0.76
C THR A 147 -0.22 -18.69 -1.25
N ASP A 148 -1.53 -18.83 -1.21
CA ASP A 148 -2.47 -17.80 -1.64
C ASP A 148 -2.81 -16.84 -0.50
N HIS A 149 -3.46 -15.72 -0.85
CA HIS A 149 -4.03 -14.79 0.10
C HIS A 149 -5.10 -15.47 0.95
N THR A 150 -5.34 -14.93 2.13
CA THR A 150 -6.37 -15.42 3.06
C THR A 150 -7.55 -14.44 3.14
N ARG A 151 -8.62 -14.79 3.86
CA ARG A 151 -9.90 -14.08 3.77
C ARG A 151 -10.38 -13.49 5.10
N GLU A 152 -9.47 -13.31 6.03
CA GLU A 152 -9.77 -12.61 7.28
C GLU A 152 -10.10 -11.14 7.04
N SER A 153 -10.85 -10.55 7.94
CA SER A 153 -11.10 -9.11 7.95
C SER A 153 -9.79 -8.36 8.16
N VAL A 154 -9.61 -7.28 7.41
CA VAL A 154 -8.45 -6.42 7.52
C VAL A 154 -8.70 -5.29 8.53
N PRO A 155 -7.66 -4.73 9.17
CA PRO A 155 -7.81 -3.59 10.06
C PRO A 155 -8.23 -2.34 9.27
N LEU A 156 -8.94 -1.43 9.94
CA LEU A 156 -9.11 -0.05 9.51
C LEU A 156 -8.87 0.85 10.72
N LEU A 157 -7.69 1.42 10.80
CA LEU A 157 -7.29 2.34 11.86
C LEU A 157 -7.21 3.75 11.29
N CYS A 158 -7.81 4.70 12.01
CA CYS A 158 -7.80 6.10 11.61
C CYS A 158 -7.22 6.92 12.76
N TYR A 159 -6.27 7.80 12.46
CA TYR A 159 -5.62 8.66 13.44
C TYR A 159 -5.39 10.06 12.87
N GLY A 160 -5.51 11.07 13.72
CA GLY A 160 -5.25 12.47 13.37
C GLY A 160 -6.05 13.43 14.26
N ALA A 161 -5.56 14.64 14.43
CA ALA A 161 -6.23 15.65 15.26
C ALA A 161 -7.65 16.00 14.79
N PRO A 162 -7.98 16.00 13.48
CA PRO A 162 -9.36 16.25 13.03
C PRO A 162 -10.37 15.15 13.41
N LEU A 163 -9.90 13.98 13.82
CA LEU A 163 -10.76 12.83 14.09
C LEU A 163 -11.20 12.78 15.55
N LYS A 164 -12.43 12.32 15.77
CA LYS A 164 -12.93 12.05 17.12
C LYS A 164 -12.24 10.80 17.69
N ALA A 165 -11.50 10.97 18.77
CA ALA A 165 -10.77 9.86 19.42
C ALA A 165 -11.71 8.87 20.09
N GLY A 166 -11.26 7.60 20.18
CA GLY A 166 -11.94 6.52 20.93
C GLY A 166 -13.23 6.02 20.28
N VAL A 167 -13.47 6.29 18.99
CA VAL A 167 -14.66 5.82 18.28
C VAL A 167 -14.39 4.48 17.62
N ASN A 168 -15.25 3.50 17.91
CA ASN A 168 -15.29 2.26 17.15
C ASN A 168 -16.32 2.40 16.00
N ILE A 169 -15.83 2.37 14.76
CA ILE A 169 -16.66 2.51 13.55
C ILE A 169 -17.29 1.20 13.09
N GLY A 170 -17.08 0.11 13.82
CA GLY A 170 -17.62 -1.21 13.51
C GLY A 170 -16.99 -1.85 12.28
N ILE A 171 -17.64 -2.92 11.79
CA ILE A 171 -17.27 -3.60 10.55
C ILE A 171 -17.81 -2.81 9.38
N ARG A 172 -16.96 -2.58 8.37
CA ARG A 172 -17.34 -1.91 7.13
C ARG A 172 -17.45 -2.94 6.01
N ASP A 173 -18.43 -2.75 5.14
CA ASP A 173 -18.75 -3.70 4.06
C ASP A 173 -17.94 -3.45 2.79
N SER A 174 -17.24 -2.33 2.71
CA SER A 174 -16.53 -1.92 1.50
C SER A 174 -15.27 -1.11 1.77
N TYR A 175 -14.22 -1.36 1.01
CA TYR A 175 -13.03 -0.48 0.92
C TYR A 175 -13.35 0.91 0.36
N ALA A 176 -14.46 1.05 -0.34
CA ALA A 176 -14.90 2.32 -0.90
C ALA A 176 -15.18 3.38 0.17
N ASP A 177 -15.36 2.99 1.43
CA ASP A 177 -15.59 3.93 2.54
C ASP A 177 -14.42 4.90 2.74
N ILE A 178 -13.18 4.42 2.57
CA ILE A 178 -12.00 5.30 2.61
C ILE A 178 -12.07 6.31 1.47
N ALA A 179 -12.34 5.85 0.24
CA ALA A 179 -12.44 6.74 -0.92
C ALA A 179 -13.57 7.76 -0.76
N ALA A 180 -14.71 7.35 -0.22
CA ALA A 180 -15.85 8.23 0.04
C ALA A 180 -15.58 9.27 1.15
N THR A 181 -14.61 8.99 2.02
CA THR A 181 -14.17 9.94 3.06
C THR A 181 -13.21 10.99 2.49
N LEU A 182 -12.45 10.62 1.44
CA LEU A 182 -11.48 11.50 0.79
C LEU A 182 -12.10 12.40 -0.30
N ALA A 183 -13.29 12.05 -0.81
CA ALA A 183 -14.03 12.79 -1.83
C ALA A 183 -14.86 13.92 -1.19
#